data_cbf72441529eb17d7eefb8d7c5589da9
#
_entry.id   cbf72441529eb17d7eefb8d7c5589da9
#
_cell.length_a   1.000
_cell.length_b   1.000
_cell.length_c   1.000
_cell.angle_alpha   90.00
_cell.angle_beta   90.00
_cell.angle_gamma   90.00
#
_symmetry.space_group_name_H-M   'P 1'
#
loop_
_entity.id
_entity.type
_entity.pdbx_description
1 polymer ?
#
loop_
_entity_poly.entity_id
_entity_poly.type
_entity_poly.pdbx_seq_one_letter_code
_entity_poly.pdbx_strand_id
1 'polypeptide(L)' 'MFRRIQHVHFVGIGGIGMSGIAEVLVNLGFRVSGSDMKRSNVTERLQQMGVEFFEGHAAEHVGQPHVVV' A
#
# COMPACT_ATOMS: atom_id res chain seq x y z
N MET A 1 11.69 0.63 -17.73
CA MET A 1 10.89 -0.43 -18.11
C MET A 1 9.71 -0.68 -17.21
N PHE A 2 9.80 -0.41 -15.94
CA PHE A 2 8.66 -0.60 -15.05
C PHE A 2 7.87 0.66 -14.85
N ARG A 3 7.91 1.56 -15.79
CA ARG A 3 7.27 2.85 -15.61
C ARG A 3 5.78 2.79 -15.70
N ARG A 4 5.23 1.75 -16.33
CA ARG A 4 3.80 1.66 -16.52
C ARG A 4 3.06 1.37 -15.24
N ILE A 5 3.71 0.64 -14.33
CA ILE A 5 3.10 0.33 -13.03
C ILE A 5 3.87 1.08 -11.99
N GLN A 6 3.35 2.24 -11.59
CA GLN A 6 4.04 3.08 -10.63
C GLN A 6 3.30 3.21 -9.31
N HIS A 7 2.00 2.99 -9.33
CA HIS A 7 1.17 3.11 -8.13
C HIS A 7 0.39 1.82 -7.92
N VAL A 8 0.63 1.17 -6.80
CA VAL A 8 -0.06 -0.06 -6.44
C VAL A 8 -0.80 0.18 -5.14
N HIS A 9 -2.07 -0.20 -5.12
CA HIS A 9 -2.90 -0.07 -3.93
C HIS A 9 -3.25 -1.45 -3.40
N PHE A 10 -3.10 -1.62 -2.08
CA PHE A 10 -3.40 -2.88 -1.43
C PHE A 10 -4.64 -2.73 -0.56
N VAL A 11 -5.58 -3.62 -0.72
CA VAL A 11 -6.74 -3.72 0.18
C VAL A 11 -6.39 -4.74 1.24
N GLY A 12 -6.46 -4.34 2.51
CA GLY A 12 -6.03 -5.20 3.60
C GLY A 12 -4.53 -5.26 3.76
N ILE A 13 -3.88 -4.13 3.62
CA ILE A 13 -2.41 -4.06 3.57
C ILE A 13 -1.75 -4.54 4.86
N GLY A 14 -2.48 -4.54 5.97
CA GLY A 14 -1.93 -5.03 7.23
C GLY A 14 -1.84 -6.54 7.34
N GLY A 15 -2.34 -7.28 6.34
CA GLY A 15 -2.23 -8.72 6.35
C GLY A 15 -0.78 -9.17 6.17
N ILE A 16 -0.48 -10.35 6.71
CA ILE A 16 0.91 -10.83 6.75
C ILE A 16 1.52 -10.91 5.36
N GLY A 17 0.80 -11.52 4.42
CA GLY A 17 1.34 -11.65 3.07
C GLY A 17 1.38 -10.34 2.32
N MET A 18 0.38 -9.49 2.53
CA MET A 18 0.26 -8.24 1.80
C MET A 18 1.35 -7.25 2.21
N SER A 19 1.63 -7.19 3.51
CA SER A 19 2.62 -6.24 4.00
C SER A 19 4.01 -6.53 3.44
N GLY A 20 4.34 -7.81 3.32
CA GLY A 20 5.65 -8.18 2.77
C GLY A 20 5.80 -7.74 1.32
N ILE A 21 4.76 -7.93 0.52
CA ILE A 21 4.78 -7.52 -0.87
C ILE A 21 4.88 -6.00 -0.97
N ALA A 22 4.13 -5.30 -0.11
CA ALA A 22 4.17 -3.84 -0.11
C ALA A 22 5.57 -3.32 0.18
N GLU A 23 6.27 -3.92 1.14
CA GLU A 23 7.64 -3.54 1.45
C GLU A 23 8.54 -3.67 0.23
N VAL A 24 8.44 -4.80 -0.46
CA VAL A 24 9.27 -5.03 -1.63
C VAL A 24 9.03 -3.95 -2.67
N LEU A 25 7.76 -3.63 -2.92
CA LEU A 25 7.43 -2.65 -3.95
C LEU A 25 7.91 -1.25 -3.58
N VAL A 26 7.78 -0.88 -2.30
CA VAL A 26 8.31 0.41 -1.87
C VAL A 26 9.82 0.48 -2.10
N ASN A 27 10.52 -0.59 -1.76
CA ASN A 27 11.97 -0.62 -1.93
C ASN A 27 12.37 -0.58 -3.40
N LEU A 28 11.50 -1.03 -4.29
CA LEU A 28 11.74 -0.96 -5.72
C LEU A 28 11.39 0.41 -6.32
N GLY A 29 10.87 1.32 -5.52
CA GLY A 29 10.58 2.66 -6.00
C GLY A 29 9.15 2.89 -6.45
N PHE A 30 8.27 1.92 -6.23
CA PHE A 30 6.86 2.09 -6.57
C PHE A 30 6.17 2.97 -5.53
N ARG A 31 5.19 3.73 -5.99
CA ARG A 31 4.28 4.39 -5.09
C ARG A 31 3.30 3.35 -4.56
N VAL A 32 3.24 3.17 -3.26
CA VAL A 32 2.41 2.15 -2.65
C VAL A 32 1.44 2.81 -1.70
N SER A 33 0.19 2.44 -1.82
CA SER A 33 -0.84 2.85 -0.88
C SER A 33 -1.57 1.60 -0.41
N GLY A 34 -2.34 1.74 0.64
CA GLY A 34 -3.09 0.61 1.13
C GLY A 34 -4.12 1.02 2.15
N SER A 35 -5.11 0.17 2.32
CA SER A 35 -6.16 0.38 3.30
C SER A 35 -6.28 -0.86 4.18
N ASP A 36 -6.77 -0.65 5.39
CA ASP A 36 -7.08 -1.73 6.30
C ASP A 36 -8.11 -1.23 7.28
N MET A 37 -8.83 -2.15 7.91
CA MET A 37 -9.86 -1.78 8.85
C MET A 37 -9.28 -1.15 10.11
N LYS A 38 -8.07 -1.51 10.49
CA LYS A 38 -7.44 -1.03 11.71
C LYS A 38 -5.99 -0.70 11.48
N ARG A 39 -5.51 0.28 12.23
CA ARG A 39 -4.09 0.50 12.31
C ARG A 39 -3.45 -0.60 13.13
N SER A 40 -2.21 -0.89 12.81
CA SER A 40 -1.43 -1.89 13.53
C SER A 40 0.03 -1.50 13.46
N ASN A 41 0.87 -2.23 14.19
CA ASN A 41 2.30 -2.00 14.10
C ASN A 41 2.80 -2.18 12.68
N VAL A 42 2.18 -3.10 11.96
CA VAL A 42 2.56 -3.36 10.57
C VAL A 42 2.24 -2.16 9.70
N THR A 43 1.02 -1.60 9.82
CA THR A 43 0.67 -0.46 8.98
C THR A 43 1.48 0.77 9.35
N GLU A 44 1.79 0.95 10.62
CA GLU A 44 2.63 2.07 11.03
C GLU A 44 4.02 1.96 10.46
N ARG A 45 4.57 0.76 10.48
CA ARG A 45 5.88 0.53 9.89
C ARG A 45 5.88 0.84 8.41
N LEU A 46 4.84 0.41 7.70
CA LEU A 46 4.73 0.69 6.27
C LEU A 46 4.63 2.19 6.01
N GLN A 47 3.89 2.92 6.84
CA GLN A 47 3.82 4.36 6.69
C GLN A 47 5.19 5.01 6.84
N GLN A 48 5.99 4.52 7.78
CA GLN A 48 7.33 5.05 7.96
C GLN A 48 8.22 4.78 6.75
N MET A 49 7.91 3.74 6.00
CA MET A 49 8.63 3.43 4.78
C MET A 49 8.16 4.23 3.58
N GLY A 50 7.06 4.95 3.71
CA GLY A 50 6.54 5.77 2.63
C GLY A 50 5.22 5.30 2.05
N VAL A 51 4.60 4.28 2.62
CA VAL A 51 3.30 3.81 2.15
C VAL A 51 2.21 4.78 2.60
N GLU A 52 1.29 5.09 1.70
CA GLU A 52 0.14 5.92 2.03
C GLU A 52 -0.94 5.02 2.59
N PHE A 53 -1.23 5.17 3.87
CA PHE A 53 -2.18 4.30 4.56
C PHE A 53 -3.50 5.00 4.80
N PHE A 54 -4.59 4.29 4.53
CA PHE A 54 -5.94 4.76 4.77
C PHE A 54 -6.66 3.76 5.67
N GLU A 55 -7.17 4.25 6.78
CA GLU A 55 -7.92 3.38 7.69
C GLU A 55 -9.36 3.26 7.20
N GLY A 56 -9.86 2.02 7.17
CA GLY A 56 -11.21 1.73 6.69
C GLY A 56 -11.23 1.46 5.20
N HIS A 57 -12.43 1.32 4.66
CA HIS A 57 -12.61 1.05 3.23
C HIS A 57 -12.87 2.37 2.50
N ALA A 58 -11.85 3.15 2.35
CA ALA A 58 -11.99 4.46 1.75
C ALA A 58 -11.31 4.47 0.39
N ALA A 59 -11.79 3.62 -0.50
CA ALA A 59 -11.18 3.47 -1.82
C ALA A 59 -11.18 4.78 -2.59
N GLU A 60 -12.14 5.63 -2.35
CA GLU A 60 -12.22 6.91 -3.04
C GLU A 60 -11.11 7.86 -2.60
N HIS A 61 -10.46 7.59 -1.51
CA HIS A 61 -9.32 8.40 -1.07
C HIS A 61 -8.05 8.04 -1.80
N VAL A 62 -8.05 6.94 -2.48
CA VAL A 62 -6.90 6.51 -3.25
C VAL A 62 -7.01 7.19 -4.60
N GLY A 63 -5.95 7.78 -5.09
CA GLY A 63 -6.00 8.36 -6.42
C GLY A 63 -6.35 7.29 -7.43
N GLN A 64 -5.68 7.29 -8.55
CA GLN A 64 -5.96 6.28 -9.56
C GLN A 64 -4.78 5.33 -9.62
N PRO A 65 -4.81 4.25 -8.82
CA PRO A 65 -3.70 3.32 -8.85
C PRO A 65 -3.69 2.55 -10.16
N HIS A 66 -2.51 2.16 -10.56
CA HIS A 66 -2.36 1.33 -11.74
C HIS A 66 -2.78 -0.11 -11.46
N VAL A 67 -2.59 -0.55 -10.24
CA VAL A 67 -2.93 -1.91 -9.84
C VAL A 67 -3.53 -1.88 -8.45
N VAL A 68 -4.60 -2.65 -8.26
CA VAL A 68 -5.22 -2.84 -6.96
C VAL A 68 -5.07 -4.31 -6.58
N VAL A 69 -4.57 -4.56 -5.41
CA VAL A 69 -4.33 -5.92 -4.95
C VAL A 69 -5.18 -6.26 -3.73
#